data_a07e3fa215482036c55df881933ce0bb
#
_entry.id   a07e3fa215482036c55df881933ce0bb
#
_cell.length_a   1.000
_cell.length_b   1.000
_cell.length_c   1.000
_cell.angle_alpha   90.00
_cell.angle_beta   90.00
_cell.angle_gamma   90.00
#
_symmetry.space_group_name_H-M   'P 1'
#
loop_
_entity.id
_entity.type
_entity.pdbx_description
1 polymer ?
#
loop_
_entity_poly.entity_id
_entity_poly.type
_entity_poly.pdbx_seq_one_letter_code
_entity_poly.pdbx_strand_id
1 'polypeptide(L)'
;MRSKLQNITSRLLAILMVVGLCVTNSSCTDPETTDSTKFAIFYAGITDIGPSMNFNMSGPTYIGGTPSDFSITRITLDGEVYDTDCFQISDPSTGAIKLVNTDNLPVGTYCISVSCISNGNYYEFKDAITVNMLAPVPDGITVDPSEVTVDFADIYKESASAQVKTEEGTHVHISKYEIIQEEGKEYF
;
A
#
# COMPACT_ATOMS: atom_id res chain seq x y z
N MET A 1 -10.83 72.94 9.39
CA MET A 1 -10.29 71.87 8.55
C MET A 1 -9.96 70.55 9.31
N ARG A 2 -9.58 70.61 10.56
CA ARG A 2 -9.22 69.38 11.35
C ARG A 2 -10.38 68.40 11.58
N SER A 3 -11.60 68.84 11.77
CA SER A 3 -12.75 67.96 12.07
C SER A 3 -13.20 67.11 10.87
N LYS A 4 -13.08 67.62 9.64
CA LYS A 4 -13.43 66.83 8.44
C LYS A 4 -12.40 65.71 8.13
N LEU A 5 -11.12 65.94 8.45
CA LEU A 5 -10.08 64.96 8.26
C LEU A 5 -10.23 63.80 9.25
N GLN A 6 -10.59 64.08 10.52
CA GLN A 6 -10.85 63.03 11.52
C GLN A 6 -12.04 62.16 11.18
N ASN A 7 -13.10 62.71 10.59
CA ASN A 7 -14.25 61.92 10.16
C ASN A 7 -13.94 61.02 8.96
N ILE A 8 -13.04 61.43 8.06
CA ILE A 8 -12.63 60.62 6.89
C ILE A 8 -11.74 59.48 7.34
N THR A 9 -10.76 59.72 8.22
CA THR A 9 -9.89 58.66 8.76
C THR A 9 -10.65 57.65 9.60
N SER A 10 -11.64 58.07 10.41
CA SER A 10 -12.48 57.15 11.18
C SER A 10 -13.37 56.28 10.29
N ARG A 11 -13.92 56.84 9.21
CA ARG A 11 -14.71 56.06 8.24
C ARG A 11 -13.86 55.08 7.40
N LEU A 12 -12.65 55.48 7.02
CA LEU A 12 -11.70 54.59 6.33
C LEU A 12 -11.24 53.44 7.25
N LEU A 13 -11.00 53.74 8.55
CA LEU A 13 -10.65 52.70 9.51
C LEU A 13 -11.79 51.72 9.76
N ALA A 14 -13.04 52.21 9.83
CA ALA A 14 -14.22 51.34 9.96
C ALA A 14 -14.43 50.43 8.73
N ILE A 15 -14.21 50.95 7.52
CA ILE A 15 -14.31 50.15 6.29
C ILE A 15 -13.20 49.11 6.23
N LEU A 16 -11.98 49.47 6.64
CA LEU A 16 -10.85 48.49 6.69
C LEU A 16 -11.11 47.38 7.70
N MET A 17 -11.72 47.71 8.87
CA MET A 17 -12.10 46.66 9.84
C MET A 17 -13.20 45.73 9.32
N VAL A 18 -14.19 46.25 8.60
CA VAL A 18 -15.26 45.42 8.04
C VAL A 18 -14.74 44.52 6.93
N VAL A 19 -13.85 45.03 6.09
CA VAL A 19 -13.19 44.21 5.05
C VAL A 19 -12.25 43.17 5.68
N GLY A 20 -11.54 43.50 6.76
CA GLY A 20 -10.70 42.56 7.50
C GLY A 20 -11.50 41.43 8.16
N LEU A 21 -12.72 41.72 8.67
CA LEU A 21 -13.58 40.67 9.25
C LEU A 21 -14.19 39.75 8.19
N CYS A 22 -14.39 40.22 6.97
CA CYS A 22 -14.93 39.37 5.90
C CYS A 22 -13.90 38.38 5.34
N VAL A 23 -12.60 38.60 5.54
CA VAL A 23 -11.55 37.71 5.02
C VAL A 23 -11.21 36.57 6.00
N THR A 24 -11.62 36.71 7.29
CA THR A 24 -11.37 35.66 8.29
C THR A 24 -12.48 34.62 8.43
N ASN A 25 -13.59 34.79 7.69
CA ASN A 25 -14.58 33.74 7.50
C ASN A 25 -14.25 32.90 6.26
N SER A 26 -12.97 32.49 6.08
CA SER A 26 -12.71 31.18 5.54
C SER A 26 -13.20 30.20 6.59
N SER A 27 -14.52 30.02 6.66
CA SER A 27 -15.06 28.79 7.15
C SER A 27 -14.22 27.70 6.46
N CYS A 28 -13.40 26.98 7.22
CA CYS A 28 -13.18 25.59 6.89
C CYS A 28 -14.60 25.09 6.69
N THR A 29 -15.02 24.96 5.46
CA THR A 29 -16.06 24.01 5.12
C THR A 29 -15.47 22.74 5.69
N ASP A 30 -15.96 22.30 6.82
CA ASP A 30 -15.80 20.92 7.22
C ASP A 30 -15.98 20.13 5.94
N PRO A 31 -15.02 19.25 5.59
CA PRO A 31 -15.23 18.37 4.46
C PRO A 31 -16.59 17.77 4.77
N GLU A 32 -17.59 18.22 4.00
CA GLU A 32 -18.97 17.88 4.27
C GLU A 32 -18.99 16.42 4.55
N THR A 33 -19.20 16.15 5.82
CA THR A 33 -19.61 14.90 6.32
C THR A 33 -20.03 14.02 5.19
N THR A 34 -19.10 13.14 4.80
CA THR A 34 -19.44 11.90 4.18
C THR A 34 -20.73 11.98 3.41
N ASP A 35 -20.65 12.51 2.21
CA ASP A 35 -21.69 12.20 1.25
C ASP A 35 -21.76 10.67 1.22
N SER A 36 -22.67 10.11 1.99
CA SER A 36 -22.87 8.67 2.12
C SER A 36 -23.24 8.02 0.77
N THR A 37 -23.38 8.85 -0.26
CA THR A 37 -23.60 8.43 -1.64
C THR A 37 -22.30 8.24 -2.41
N LYS A 38 -21.16 8.75 -1.93
CA LYS A 38 -19.86 8.54 -2.59
C LYS A 38 -19.37 7.14 -2.33
N PHE A 39 -19.27 6.39 -3.42
CA PHE A 39 -18.69 5.06 -3.39
C PHE A 39 -17.16 5.15 -3.43
N ALA A 40 -16.48 4.43 -2.52
CA ALA A 40 -15.05 4.30 -2.50
C ALA A 40 -14.63 2.89 -2.05
N ILE A 41 -13.48 2.45 -2.51
CA ILE A 41 -12.85 1.20 -2.12
C ILE A 41 -11.43 1.45 -1.60
N PHE A 42 -10.95 0.59 -0.69
CA PHE A 42 -9.62 0.68 -0.10
C PHE A 42 -9.02 -0.71 0.03
N TYR A 43 -7.92 -0.95 -0.66
CA TYR A 43 -7.13 -2.15 -0.50
C TYR A 43 -6.12 -1.98 0.64
N ALA A 44 -6.01 -2.98 1.49
CA ALA A 44 -5.03 -2.96 2.58
C ALA A 44 -3.58 -3.15 2.10
N GLY A 45 -3.41 -3.60 0.85
CA GLY A 45 -2.14 -3.69 0.13
C GLY A 45 -1.02 -4.52 0.79
N ILE A 46 -0.15 -5.01 -0.06
CA ILE A 46 1.23 -5.40 0.29
C ILE A 46 2.12 -4.34 -0.32
N THR A 47 3.05 -3.79 0.47
CA THR A 47 3.96 -2.78 -0.05
C THR A 47 5.15 -3.38 -0.77
N ASP A 48 5.71 -4.48 -0.26
CA ASP A 48 6.95 -5.04 -0.78
C ASP A 48 6.81 -6.53 -1.06
N ILE A 49 7.22 -6.96 -2.24
CA ILE A 49 7.28 -8.36 -2.66
C ILE A 49 8.67 -8.67 -3.22
N GLY A 50 9.06 -9.92 -3.14
CA GLY A 50 10.29 -10.43 -3.75
C GLY A 50 10.01 -11.52 -4.78
N PRO A 51 11.04 -11.99 -5.51
CA PRO A 51 10.93 -13.14 -6.38
C PRO A 51 10.39 -14.38 -5.63
N SER A 52 9.67 -15.23 -6.34
CA SER A 52 9.06 -16.47 -5.80
C SER A 52 7.99 -16.25 -4.71
N MET A 53 7.60 -15.02 -4.45
CA MET A 53 6.50 -14.74 -3.52
C MET A 53 5.16 -14.86 -4.23
N ASN A 54 4.42 -15.94 -3.96
CA ASN A 54 3.01 -16.03 -4.35
C ASN A 54 2.14 -15.52 -3.20
N PHE A 55 1.17 -14.69 -3.49
CA PHE A 55 0.37 -14.04 -2.46
C PHE A 55 -1.10 -13.88 -2.88
N ASN A 56 -2.01 -13.98 -1.89
CA ASN A 56 -3.41 -13.66 -2.08
C ASN A 56 -3.75 -12.47 -1.18
N MET A 57 -4.18 -11.38 -1.79
CA MET A 57 -4.66 -10.18 -1.10
C MET A 57 -6.18 -10.25 -1.02
N SER A 58 -6.72 -10.01 0.16
CA SER A 58 -8.16 -9.89 0.36
C SER A 58 -8.76 -8.78 -0.49
N GLY A 59 -10.02 -8.88 -0.79
CA GLY A 59 -10.77 -7.80 -1.43
C GLY A 59 -10.74 -6.51 -0.62
N PRO A 60 -11.08 -5.38 -1.23
CA PRO A 60 -11.03 -4.08 -0.58
C PRO A 60 -12.12 -3.93 0.48
N THR A 61 -11.88 -3.07 1.46
CA THR A 61 -12.96 -2.46 2.24
C THR A 61 -13.63 -1.37 1.41
N TYR A 62 -14.91 -1.10 1.65
CA TYR A 62 -15.68 -0.16 0.84
C TYR A 62 -16.70 0.63 1.66
N ILE A 63 -17.09 1.77 1.14
CA ILE A 63 -18.17 2.62 1.66
C ILE A 63 -19.10 3.05 0.54
N GLY A 64 -20.36 3.32 0.84
CA GLY A 64 -21.34 3.88 -0.12
C GLY A 64 -22.00 2.85 -1.06
N GLY A 65 -21.77 1.57 -0.87
CA GLY A 65 -22.41 0.50 -1.65
C GLY A 65 -21.60 -0.79 -1.65
N THR A 66 -22.22 -1.89 -2.05
CA THR A 66 -21.53 -3.20 -2.15
C THR A 66 -21.02 -3.37 -3.58
N PRO A 67 -19.68 -3.50 -3.77
CA PRO A 67 -19.12 -3.74 -5.09
C PRO A 67 -19.19 -5.20 -5.52
N SER A 68 -19.20 -5.40 -6.83
CA SER A 68 -19.07 -6.70 -7.51
C SER A 68 -18.38 -6.53 -8.86
N ASP A 69 -18.14 -7.62 -9.56
CA ASP A 69 -17.60 -7.63 -10.92
C ASP A 69 -16.28 -6.87 -11.04
N PHE A 70 -15.38 -7.17 -10.11
CA PHE A 70 -14.05 -6.57 -10.11
C PHE A 70 -13.20 -7.04 -11.29
N SER A 71 -12.44 -6.10 -11.86
CA SER A 71 -11.44 -6.42 -12.87
C SER A 71 -10.25 -5.47 -12.77
N ILE A 72 -9.06 -5.93 -13.17
CA ILE A 72 -7.89 -5.07 -13.34
C ILE A 72 -8.01 -4.40 -14.70
N THR A 73 -7.92 -3.06 -14.71
CA THR A 73 -8.05 -2.25 -15.93
C THR A 73 -6.70 -1.81 -16.47
N ARG A 74 -5.72 -1.65 -15.60
CA ARG A 74 -4.39 -1.19 -15.97
C ARG A 74 -3.37 -1.59 -14.92
N ILE A 75 -2.17 -1.92 -15.39
CA ILE A 75 -0.98 -2.09 -14.55
C ILE A 75 0.10 -1.16 -15.12
N THR A 76 0.82 -0.50 -14.24
CA THR A 76 1.99 0.30 -14.60
C THR A 76 3.21 -0.16 -13.80
N LEU A 77 4.39 -0.06 -14.40
CA LEU A 77 5.68 -0.22 -13.75
C LEU A 77 6.41 1.13 -13.85
N ASP A 78 6.76 1.71 -12.73
CA ASP A 78 7.43 3.01 -12.63
C ASP A 78 6.72 4.12 -13.43
N GLY A 79 5.39 4.04 -13.50
CA GLY A 79 4.51 4.99 -14.20
C GLY A 79 4.20 4.66 -15.65
N GLU A 80 4.95 3.76 -16.30
CA GLU A 80 4.71 3.32 -17.67
C GLU A 80 3.80 2.08 -17.71
N VAL A 81 2.95 1.98 -18.75
CA VAL A 81 2.06 0.81 -18.90
C VAL A 81 2.88 -0.46 -19.04
N TYR A 82 2.57 -1.44 -18.22
CA TYR A 82 3.24 -2.73 -18.21
C TYR A 82 2.22 -3.86 -18.33
N ASP A 83 2.42 -4.73 -19.32
CA ASP A 83 1.54 -5.88 -19.55
C ASP A 83 2.10 -7.12 -18.84
N THR A 84 1.33 -7.68 -17.92
CA THR A 84 1.70 -8.86 -17.14
C THR A 84 0.46 -9.60 -16.65
N ASP A 85 0.56 -10.91 -16.55
CA ASP A 85 -0.45 -11.80 -15.98
C ASP A 85 -0.16 -12.18 -14.52
N CYS A 86 0.87 -11.59 -13.93
CA CYS A 86 1.25 -11.88 -12.54
C CYS A 86 0.23 -11.37 -11.51
N PHE A 87 -0.53 -10.34 -11.84
CA PHE A 87 -1.61 -9.80 -11.01
C PHE A 87 -2.97 -10.22 -11.57
N GLN A 88 -3.74 -10.94 -10.80
CA GLN A 88 -5.02 -11.49 -11.25
C GLN A 88 -6.12 -11.24 -10.22
N ILE A 89 -7.34 -10.93 -10.66
CA ILE A 89 -8.51 -11.02 -9.77
C ILE A 89 -8.78 -12.51 -9.51
N SER A 90 -8.64 -12.93 -8.27
CA SER A 90 -8.90 -14.32 -7.86
C SER A 90 -10.39 -14.58 -7.63
N ASP A 91 -11.11 -13.55 -7.23
CA ASP A 91 -12.58 -13.60 -7.03
C ASP A 91 -13.22 -12.27 -7.45
N PRO A 92 -13.86 -12.22 -8.62
CA PRO A 92 -14.52 -11.02 -9.11
C PRO A 92 -15.65 -10.51 -8.21
N SER A 93 -16.22 -11.34 -7.37
CA SER A 93 -17.29 -10.92 -6.46
C SER A 93 -16.79 -10.15 -5.26
N THR A 94 -15.59 -10.45 -4.81
CA THR A 94 -14.96 -9.83 -3.63
C THR A 94 -13.86 -8.85 -3.97
N GLY A 95 -13.30 -8.91 -5.18
CA GLY A 95 -12.16 -8.11 -5.59
C GLY A 95 -10.82 -8.59 -5.00
N ALA A 96 -10.77 -9.84 -4.52
CA ALA A 96 -9.53 -10.43 -4.05
C ALA A 96 -8.52 -10.55 -5.21
N ILE A 97 -7.25 -10.23 -4.93
CA ILE A 97 -6.18 -10.23 -5.93
C ILE A 97 -5.16 -11.30 -5.57
N LYS A 98 -4.76 -12.05 -6.59
CA LYS A 98 -3.72 -13.06 -6.51
C LYS A 98 -2.49 -12.59 -7.25
N LEU A 99 -1.34 -12.70 -6.62
CA LEU A 99 -0.03 -12.53 -7.22
C LEU A 99 0.58 -13.90 -7.48
N VAL A 100 1.04 -14.14 -8.70
CA VAL A 100 1.67 -15.40 -9.15
C VAL A 100 2.86 -15.10 -10.04
N ASN A 101 3.78 -16.06 -10.14
CA ASN A 101 4.92 -15.99 -11.06
C ASN A 101 5.76 -14.71 -10.88
N THR A 102 5.94 -14.27 -9.64
CA THR A 102 6.64 -13.02 -9.33
C THR A 102 8.11 -13.01 -9.76
N ASP A 103 8.69 -14.16 -10.05
CA ASP A 103 10.03 -14.26 -10.65
C ASP A 103 10.15 -13.60 -12.03
N ASN A 104 9.01 -13.43 -12.70
CA ASN A 104 8.95 -12.80 -14.02
C ASN A 104 8.76 -11.27 -13.96
N LEU A 105 8.59 -10.71 -12.75
CA LEU A 105 8.40 -9.28 -12.59
C LEU A 105 9.73 -8.55 -12.48
N PRO A 106 10.01 -7.56 -13.34
CA PRO A 106 11.11 -6.63 -13.14
C PRO A 106 11.02 -5.90 -11.78
N VAL A 107 12.18 -5.55 -11.23
CA VAL A 107 12.26 -4.69 -10.04
C VAL A 107 11.66 -3.32 -10.35
N GLY A 108 10.86 -2.78 -9.45
CA GLY A 108 10.24 -1.48 -9.61
C GLY A 108 8.91 -1.36 -8.86
N THR A 109 8.24 -0.24 -9.03
CA THR A 109 6.96 0.06 -8.39
C THR A 109 5.81 -0.19 -9.36
N TYR A 110 4.94 -1.12 -9.00
CA TYR A 110 3.72 -1.45 -9.74
C TYR A 110 2.54 -0.70 -9.15
N CYS A 111 1.78 0.01 -10.01
CA CYS A 111 0.50 0.57 -9.65
C CYS A 111 -0.61 -0.14 -10.43
N ILE A 112 -1.63 -0.63 -9.73
CA ILE A 112 -2.70 -1.44 -10.28
C ILE A 112 -4.01 -0.67 -10.17
N SER A 113 -4.64 -0.43 -11.32
CA SER A 113 -5.96 0.18 -11.41
C SER A 113 -7.02 -0.91 -11.49
N VAL A 114 -8.12 -0.72 -10.76
CA VAL A 114 -9.20 -1.70 -10.64
C VAL A 114 -10.52 -1.06 -10.99
N SER A 115 -11.41 -1.82 -11.61
CA SER A 115 -12.80 -1.43 -11.77
C SER A 115 -13.74 -2.37 -11.05
N CYS A 116 -14.93 -1.88 -10.74
CA CYS A 116 -16.03 -2.69 -10.21
C CYS A 116 -17.37 -2.07 -10.54
N ILE A 117 -18.44 -2.80 -10.27
CA ILE A 117 -19.82 -2.33 -10.35
C ILE A 117 -20.38 -2.20 -8.94
N SER A 118 -21.03 -1.07 -8.63
CA SER A 118 -21.77 -0.89 -7.38
C SER A 118 -23.06 -0.15 -7.65
N ASN A 119 -24.18 -0.65 -7.12
CA ASN A 119 -25.52 -0.09 -7.36
C ASN A 119 -25.84 0.12 -8.85
N GLY A 120 -25.36 -0.77 -9.72
CA GLY A 120 -25.55 -0.71 -11.17
C GLY A 120 -24.69 0.31 -11.91
N ASN A 121 -23.79 0.99 -11.24
CA ASN A 121 -22.86 1.95 -11.82
C ASN A 121 -21.44 1.34 -11.91
N TYR A 122 -20.76 1.67 -13.00
CA TYR A 122 -19.35 1.32 -13.20
C TYR A 122 -18.44 2.36 -12.53
N TYR A 123 -17.43 1.88 -11.82
CA TYR A 123 -16.41 2.70 -11.18
C TYR A 123 -15.03 2.20 -11.55
N GLU A 124 -14.10 3.13 -11.77
CA GLU A 124 -12.69 2.84 -11.99
C GLU A 124 -11.85 3.59 -10.96
N PHE A 125 -10.96 2.87 -10.30
CA PHE A 125 -10.04 3.38 -9.29
C PHE A 125 -8.62 3.27 -9.82
N LYS A 126 -8.05 4.40 -10.17
CA LYS A 126 -6.66 4.46 -10.66
C LYS A 126 -5.71 4.24 -9.51
N ASP A 127 -4.67 3.45 -9.78
CA ASP A 127 -3.58 3.19 -8.83
C ASP A 127 -4.10 2.79 -7.43
N ALA A 128 -5.17 1.97 -7.42
CA ALA A 128 -5.83 1.52 -6.21
C ALA A 128 -4.91 0.68 -5.31
N ILE A 129 -3.87 0.09 -5.88
CA ILE A 129 -2.91 -0.76 -5.20
C ILE A 129 -1.52 -0.40 -5.70
N THR A 130 -0.58 -0.24 -4.78
CA THR A 130 0.84 -0.05 -5.07
C THR A 130 1.62 -1.21 -4.49
N VAL A 131 2.49 -1.82 -5.30
CA VAL A 131 3.35 -2.95 -4.93
C VAL A 131 4.76 -2.66 -5.42
N ASN A 132 5.75 -2.77 -4.52
CA ASN A 132 7.17 -2.66 -4.88
C ASN A 132 7.74 -4.06 -5.07
N MET A 133 8.24 -4.35 -6.27
CA MET A 133 9.01 -5.56 -6.54
C MET A 133 10.47 -5.30 -6.19
N LEU A 134 10.94 -5.99 -5.18
CA LEU A 134 12.33 -5.88 -4.70
C LEU A 134 13.25 -6.77 -5.53
N ALA A 135 14.51 -6.39 -5.58
CA ALA A 135 15.55 -7.22 -6.16
C ALA A 135 15.62 -8.58 -5.42
N PRO A 136 15.98 -9.66 -6.11
CA PRO A 136 16.34 -10.90 -5.44
C PRO A 136 17.43 -10.60 -4.41
N VAL A 137 17.42 -11.37 -3.33
CA VAL A 137 18.46 -11.25 -2.30
C VAL A 137 19.82 -11.32 -2.99
N PRO A 138 20.66 -10.29 -2.89
CA PRO A 138 21.93 -10.29 -3.56
C PRO A 138 22.81 -11.44 -3.04
N ASP A 139 23.66 -11.96 -3.90
CA ASP A 139 24.77 -12.82 -3.48
C ASP A 139 25.51 -12.14 -2.35
N GLY A 140 25.86 -12.88 -1.31
CA GLY A 140 26.54 -12.30 -0.16
C GLY A 140 25.81 -12.42 1.16
N ILE A 141 24.69 -13.16 1.19
CA ILE A 141 24.11 -13.65 2.44
C ILE A 141 24.52 -15.09 2.63
N THR A 142 25.13 -15.36 3.78
CA THR A 142 25.48 -16.72 4.20
C THR A 142 24.77 -17.06 5.50
N VAL A 143 24.39 -18.33 5.63
CA VAL A 143 23.87 -18.89 6.87
C VAL A 143 24.93 -19.84 7.41
N ASP A 144 25.41 -19.59 8.63
CA ASP A 144 26.50 -20.39 9.23
C ASP A 144 26.11 -20.85 10.64
N PRO A 145 26.02 -22.15 10.87
CA PRO A 145 26.11 -23.24 9.87
C PRO A 145 24.87 -23.30 8.96
N SER A 146 25.05 -23.72 7.72
CA SER A 146 23.96 -23.85 6.75
C SER A 146 23.06 -25.06 7.03
N GLU A 147 23.56 -26.00 7.79
CA GLU A 147 22.84 -27.20 8.23
C GLU A 147 23.14 -27.46 9.70
N VAL A 148 22.09 -27.72 10.48
CA VAL A 148 22.21 -28.07 11.89
C VAL A 148 21.46 -29.38 12.11
N THR A 149 22.17 -30.37 12.65
CA THR A 149 21.58 -31.66 13.06
C THR A 149 21.50 -31.69 14.56
N VAL A 150 20.31 -31.89 15.11
CA VAL A 150 20.09 -32.08 16.54
C VAL A 150 19.63 -33.51 16.77
N ASP A 151 20.29 -34.25 17.68
CA ASP A 151 19.85 -35.59 18.04
C ASP A 151 18.50 -35.48 18.78
N PHE A 152 17.56 -36.33 18.39
CA PHE A 152 16.25 -36.40 19.02
C PHE A 152 16.31 -36.56 20.55
N ALA A 153 17.34 -37.29 21.04
CA ALA A 153 17.55 -37.49 22.48
C ALA A 153 17.93 -36.20 23.21
N ASP A 154 18.45 -35.20 22.51
CA ASP A 154 18.95 -33.96 23.07
C ASP A 154 18.10 -32.73 22.72
N ILE A 155 16.98 -32.95 22.02
CA ILE A 155 16.06 -31.86 21.56
C ILE A 155 15.61 -30.89 22.68
N TYR A 156 15.59 -31.34 23.92
CA TYR A 156 15.25 -30.51 25.09
C TYR A 156 16.47 -29.98 25.84
N LYS A 157 17.68 -30.34 25.44
CA LYS A 157 18.91 -29.99 26.15
C LYS A 157 19.81 -29.07 25.38
N GLU A 158 19.72 -29.10 24.05
CA GLU A 158 20.56 -28.31 23.18
C GLU A 158 19.72 -27.31 22.39
N SER A 159 20.21 -26.09 22.28
CA SER A 159 19.69 -25.12 21.35
C SER A 159 20.58 -25.10 20.11
N ALA A 160 19.98 -25.36 18.96
CA ALA A 160 20.65 -25.15 17.70
C ALA A 160 20.51 -23.68 17.29
N SER A 161 21.59 -23.07 16.85
CA SER A 161 21.57 -21.69 16.35
C SER A 161 22.38 -21.57 15.07
N ALA A 162 21.84 -20.87 14.10
CA ALA A 162 22.56 -20.45 12.91
C ALA A 162 22.61 -18.93 12.86
N GLN A 163 23.71 -18.39 12.38
CA GLN A 163 23.89 -16.96 12.18
C GLN A 163 23.75 -16.63 10.70
N VAL A 164 22.91 -15.67 10.39
CA VAL A 164 22.86 -15.07 9.07
C VAL A 164 23.90 -13.96 9.03
N LYS A 165 24.84 -14.08 8.10
CA LYS A 165 25.92 -13.09 7.89
C LYS A 165 25.76 -12.47 6.52
N THR A 166 26.01 -11.16 6.44
CA THR A 166 26.17 -10.46 5.17
C THR A 166 27.64 -10.29 4.88
N GLU A 167 28.06 -10.44 3.64
CA GLU A 167 29.43 -10.16 3.23
C GLU A 167 29.73 -8.67 3.40
N GLU A 168 30.96 -8.39 3.82
CA GLU A 168 31.42 -7.02 4.05
C GLU A 168 31.36 -6.23 2.73
N GLY A 169 30.73 -5.06 2.76
CA GLY A 169 30.52 -4.21 1.57
C GLY A 169 29.20 -4.41 0.84
N THR A 170 28.37 -5.37 1.24
CA THR A 170 27.01 -5.48 0.73
C THR A 170 26.07 -4.58 1.54
N HIS A 171 25.24 -3.77 0.87
CA HIS A 171 24.23 -2.93 1.52
C HIS A 171 22.91 -3.72 1.72
N VAL A 172 23.03 -4.97 2.20
CA VAL A 172 21.88 -5.83 2.44
C VAL A 172 21.32 -5.55 3.83
N HIS A 173 20.06 -5.19 3.90
CA HIS A 173 19.34 -5.03 5.16
C HIS A 173 18.31 -6.16 5.31
N ILE A 174 18.50 -7.00 6.31
CA ILE A 174 17.54 -8.07 6.62
C ILE A 174 16.43 -7.47 7.47
N SER A 175 15.24 -7.35 6.92
CA SER A 175 14.07 -6.77 7.61
C SER A 175 13.20 -7.81 8.32
N LYS A 176 13.26 -9.08 7.87
CA LYS A 176 12.43 -10.15 8.42
C LYS A 176 13.11 -11.52 8.23
N TYR A 177 12.90 -12.39 9.19
CA TYR A 177 13.22 -13.82 9.09
C TYR A 177 11.93 -14.63 9.12
N GLU A 178 11.85 -15.64 8.29
CA GLU A 178 10.72 -16.55 8.25
C GLU A 178 11.22 -17.99 8.12
N ILE A 179 10.69 -18.88 8.94
CA ILE A 179 10.95 -20.31 8.82
C ILE A 179 9.96 -20.89 7.83
N ILE A 180 10.46 -21.37 6.69
CA ILE A 180 9.65 -22.06 5.70
C ILE A 180 9.69 -23.54 6.02
N GLN A 181 8.53 -24.12 6.33
CA GLN A 181 8.38 -25.57 6.52
C GLN A 181 7.93 -26.21 5.20
N GLU A 182 8.44 -27.42 4.92
CA GLU A 182 7.93 -28.20 3.79
C GLU A 182 6.46 -28.58 4.03
N GLU A 183 5.65 -28.47 2.99
CA GLU A 183 4.23 -28.80 3.04
C GLU A 183 4.04 -30.27 3.47
N GLY A 184 3.22 -30.48 4.49
CA GLY A 184 2.92 -31.81 5.04
C GLY A 184 3.92 -32.35 6.08
N LYS A 185 4.91 -31.56 6.48
CA LYS A 185 5.83 -31.89 7.58
C LYS A 185 5.70 -30.83 8.68
N GLU A 186 5.18 -31.23 9.83
CA GLU A 186 5.23 -30.44 11.06
C GLU A 186 6.48 -30.84 11.85
N TYR A 187 7.43 -29.94 11.98
CA TYR A 187 8.66 -30.19 12.72
C TYR A 187 8.66 -29.53 14.11
N PHE A 188 7.70 -28.62 14.43
CA PHE A 188 7.61 -27.90 15.70
C PHE A 188 6.16 -27.65 16.12
#